data_4ac25670efe0b9308fe2415644a9d277
#
_entry.id   4ac25670efe0b9308fe2415644a9d277
#
_cell.length_a   1.000
_cell.length_b   1.000
_cell.length_c   1.000
_cell.angle_alpha   90.00
_cell.angle_beta   90.00
_cell.angle_gamma   90.00
#
_symmetry.space_group_name_H-M   'P 1'
#
loop_
_entity.id
_entity.type
_entity.pdbx_description
1 polymer ?
#
loop_
_entity_poly.entity_id
_entity_poly.type
_entity_poly.pdbx_seq_one_letter_code
_entity_poly.pdbx_strand_id
1 'polypeptide(L)'
;MRDTKKEVDKMKNTMKKPVAIPVEKLRPFDGHPFKVKDDDEMNTLIESVQTQGILSPLIVRPVENTDEYEVISGHRRLHAAQKAGITEIPALIYALDRDAAAIAVVDSNLHREHILPSEKAFAYKLKMEALSRQGKRTDLTLSQVATKLDTATEIGNCSGESRDTVYRYIRLTYLIPELLDLMDEGKIALMVGEALSYLGDEEQYAVLEQCEMNDCTPSYAQAVEMKKMYQDGQLTADDISEILSREKANQRETIKIPTEKIRKYAPNADAKQLEDFILKACEYYRKFLIRQRNRDER
;
A
#
# COMPACT_ATOMS: atom_id res chain seq x y z
N MET A 1 24.19 -2.98 -13.11
CA MET A 1 23.38 -3.83 -14.03
C MET A 1 23.99 -5.18 -14.43
N ARG A 2 25.32 -5.38 -14.35
CA ARG A 2 25.94 -6.68 -14.71
C ARG A 2 26.05 -7.71 -13.59
N ASP A 3 26.08 -7.28 -12.34
CA ASP A 3 26.37 -8.19 -11.21
C ASP A 3 25.14 -8.82 -10.56
N THR A 4 24.02 -8.12 -10.43
CA THR A 4 22.74 -8.69 -9.94
C THR A 4 22.17 -9.71 -10.90
N LYS A 5 22.31 -9.49 -12.22
CA LYS A 5 21.93 -10.45 -13.23
C LYS A 5 22.80 -11.70 -13.20
N LYS A 6 24.10 -11.55 -12.84
CA LYS A 6 25.04 -12.69 -12.67
C LYS A 6 24.73 -13.51 -11.41
N GLU A 7 24.25 -12.90 -10.31
CA GLU A 7 23.87 -13.64 -9.11
C GLU A 7 22.55 -14.40 -9.31
N VAL A 8 21.57 -13.79 -9.95
CA VAL A 8 20.32 -14.45 -10.35
C VAL A 8 20.61 -15.55 -11.38
N ASP A 9 21.53 -15.35 -12.31
CA ASP A 9 21.97 -16.39 -13.25
C ASP A 9 22.84 -17.48 -12.60
N LYS A 10 23.59 -17.17 -11.51
CA LYS A 10 24.21 -18.20 -10.67
C LYS A 10 23.18 -19.07 -9.94
N MET A 11 22.03 -18.50 -9.54
CA MET A 11 20.90 -19.30 -9.02
C MET A 11 20.34 -20.28 -10.05
N LYS A 12 20.33 -19.90 -11.34
CA LYS A 12 19.78 -20.75 -12.42
C LYS A 12 20.67 -21.90 -12.86
N ASN A 13 21.96 -21.90 -12.55
CA ASN A 13 22.91 -22.80 -13.20
C ASN A 13 23.49 -23.93 -12.32
N THR A 14 22.98 -24.12 -11.10
CA THR A 14 23.26 -25.32 -10.31
C THR A 14 21.94 -26.01 -10.03
N MET A 15 21.64 -27.12 -10.68
CA MET A 15 20.51 -27.99 -10.32
C MET A 15 20.80 -28.56 -8.92
N LYS A 16 20.43 -27.79 -7.90
CA LYS A 16 20.48 -28.26 -6.51
C LYS A 16 19.39 -29.31 -6.36
N LYS A 17 19.74 -30.50 -5.89
CA LYS A 17 18.74 -31.52 -5.55
C LYS A 17 18.00 -31.05 -4.29
N PRO A 18 16.64 -31.19 -4.25
CA PRO A 18 15.90 -30.93 -3.03
C PRO A 18 16.38 -31.85 -1.90
N VAL A 19 16.48 -31.29 -0.71
CA VAL A 19 16.81 -32.02 0.52
C VAL A 19 15.57 -32.01 1.41
N ALA A 20 15.21 -33.15 2.02
CA ALA A 20 14.17 -33.20 3.01
C ALA A 20 14.68 -32.54 4.30
N ILE A 21 13.96 -31.55 4.79
CA ILE A 21 14.30 -30.81 6.01
C ILE A 21 13.11 -30.97 6.99
N PRO A 22 13.39 -31.32 8.27
CA PRO A 22 12.37 -31.35 9.30
C PRO A 22 11.68 -29.99 9.44
N VAL A 23 10.34 -29.98 9.54
CA VAL A 23 9.52 -28.76 9.64
C VAL A 23 9.92 -27.91 10.85
N GLU A 24 10.29 -28.55 11.96
CA GLU A 24 10.74 -27.91 13.19
C GLU A 24 12.02 -27.07 13.03
N LYS A 25 12.84 -27.37 11.99
CA LYS A 25 14.06 -26.61 11.65
C LYS A 25 13.80 -25.46 10.68
N LEU A 26 12.56 -25.34 10.19
CA LEU A 26 12.17 -24.30 9.24
C LEU A 26 11.47 -23.15 9.96
N ARG A 27 11.97 -21.94 9.79
CA ARG A 27 11.33 -20.74 10.31
C ARG A 27 11.01 -19.74 9.21
N PRO A 28 9.96 -18.92 9.36
CA PRO A 28 9.70 -17.82 8.44
C PRO A 28 10.88 -16.84 8.39
N PHE A 29 11.01 -16.12 7.27
CA PHE A 29 11.96 -15.02 7.17
C PHE A 29 11.61 -13.93 8.19
N ASP A 30 12.59 -13.53 8.99
CA ASP A 30 12.41 -12.48 9.99
C ASP A 30 12.14 -11.12 9.32
N GLY A 31 10.97 -10.51 9.63
CA GLY A 31 10.48 -9.32 8.97
C GLY A 31 9.83 -9.60 7.61
N HIS A 32 9.30 -10.81 7.37
CA HIS A 32 8.57 -11.14 6.15
C HIS A 32 7.36 -10.22 5.95
N PRO A 33 7.32 -9.42 4.86
CA PRO A 33 6.32 -8.37 4.69
C PRO A 33 4.94 -8.88 4.25
N PHE A 34 4.85 -10.11 3.74
CA PHE A 34 3.62 -10.65 3.16
C PHE A 34 2.87 -11.51 4.18
N LYS A 35 1.61 -11.14 4.43
CA LYS A 35 0.74 -11.86 5.38
C LYS A 35 0.36 -13.25 4.82
N VAL A 36 0.47 -14.30 5.64
CA VAL A 36 -0.09 -15.62 5.33
C VAL A 36 -1.47 -15.67 5.97
N LYS A 37 -2.53 -15.70 5.14
CA LYS A 37 -3.91 -15.73 5.60
C LYS A 37 -4.45 -17.14 5.60
N ASP A 38 -5.30 -17.45 6.57
CA ASP A 38 -6.10 -18.67 6.64
C ASP A 38 -7.43 -18.43 5.90
N ASP A 39 -7.37 -18.51 4.58
CA ASP A 39 -8.49 -18.33 3.65
C ASP A 39 -8.87 -19.68 2.99
N ASP A 40 -9.92 -19.69 2.18
CA ASP A 40 -10.38 -20.89 1.47
C ASP A 40 -9.30 -21.46 0.52
N GLU A 41 -8.47 -20.60 -0.05
CA GLU A 41 -7.32 -21.05 -0.85
C GLU A 41 -6.27 -21.76 0.02
N MET A 42 -6.08 -21.32 1.27
CA MET A 42 -5.19 -22.01 2.21
C MET A 42 -5.75 -23.36 2.59
N ASN A 43 -7.06 -23.47 2.83
CA ASN A 43 -7.72 -24.75 3.12
C ASN A 43 -7.54 -25.74 1.97
N THR A 44 -7.75 -25.29 0.73
CA THR A 44 -7.50 -26.09 -0.47
C THR A 44 -6.02 -26.51 -0.59
N LEU A 45 -5.10 -25.63 -0.25
CA LEU A 45 -3.67 -25.93 -0.25
C LEU A 45 -3.32 -26.98 0.83
N ILE A 46 -3.92 -26.90 2.03
CA ILE A 46 -3.73 -27.90 3.09
C ILE A 46 -4.21 -29.27 2.65
N GLU A 47 -5.39 -29.39 2.05
CA GLU A 47 -5.91 -30.65 1.49
C GLU A 47 -5.00 -31.22 0.40
N SER A 48 -4.52 -30.39 -0.50
CA SER A 48 -3.56 -30.80 -1.53
C SER A 48 -2.26 -31.32 -0.91
N VAL A 49 -1.72 -30.62 0.10
CA VAL A 49 -0.51 -31.03 0.80
C VAL A 49 -0.70 -32.33 1.57
N GLN A 50 -1.87 -32.57 2.17
CA GLN A 50 -2.20 -33.82 2.85
C GLN A 50 -2.24 -35.02 1.90
N THR A 51 -2.76 -34.81 0.68
CA THR A 51 -2.96 -35.89 -0.28
C THR A 51 -1.75 -36.17 -1.17
N GLN A 52 -1.03 -35.13 -1.60
CA GLN A 52 0.04 -35.21 -2.58
C GLN A 52 1.42 -34.82 -2.03
N GLY A 53 1.48 -34.32 -0.79
CA GLY A 53 2.69 -33.74 -0.24
C GLY A 53 3.07 -32.40 -0.91
N ILE A 54 4.29 -31.94 -0.68
CA ILE A 54 4.81 -30.71 -1.29
C ILE A 54 5.53 -31.03 -2.61
N LEU A 55 4.87 -30.78 -3.72
CA LEU A 55 5.40 -31.06 -5.07
C LEU A 55 6.51 -30.07 -5.48
N SER A 56 6.39 -28.81 -5.06
CA SER A 56 7.38 -27.76 -5.37
C SER A 56 8.21 -27.45 -4.13
N PRO A 57 9.54 -27.65 -4.14
CA PRO A 57 10.38 -27.48 -2.96
C PRO A 57 10.39 -26.02 -2.49
N LEU A 58 10.56 -25.81 -1.19
CA LEU A 58 10.79 -24.49 -0.60
C LEU A 58 12.19 -24.00 -0.98
N ILE A 59 12.37 -22.69 -0.96
CA ILE A 59 13.71 -22.08 -1.04
C ILE A 59 14.05 -21.58 0.36
N VAL A 60 15.21 -22.03 0.88
CA VAL A 60 15.64 -21.73 2.24
C VAL A 60 17.13 -21.34 2.26
N ARG A 61 17.53 -20.61 3.32
CA ARG A 61 18.93 -20.37 3.64
C ARG A 61 19.29 -20.92 5.03
N PRO A 62 20.50 -21.36 5.29
CA PRO A 62 20.95 -21.69 6.62
C PRO A 62 21.03 -20.42 7.48
N VAL A 63 20.68 -20.54 8.77
CA VAL A 63 20.86 -19.48 9.74
C VAL A 63 22.22 -19.64 10.41
N GLU A 64 22.98 -18.56 10.50
CA GLU A 64 24.33 -18.59 11.08
C GLU A 64 24.29 -19.06 12.54
N ASN A 65 25.25 -19.93 12.89
CA ASN A 65 25.42 -20.49 14.23
C ASN A 65 24.23 -21.32 14.77
N THR A 66 23.34 -21.80 13.90
CA THR A 66 22.24 -22.69 14.25
C THR A 66 22.16 -23.82 13.24
N ASP A 67 21.33 -24.85 13.55
CA ASP A 67 20.97 -25.91 12.61
C ASP A 67 19.59 -25.66 11.94
N GLU A 68 19.10 -24.43 12.03
CA GLU A 68 17.84 -23.97 11.46
C GLU A 68 18.00 -23.38 10.07
N TYR A 69 16.90 -23.34 9.35
CA TYR A 69 16.79 -22.74 8.03
C TYR A 69 15.69 -21.69 7.99
N GLU A 70 15.97 -20.58 7.36
CA GLU A 70 15.02 -19.50 7.15
C GLU A 70 14.43 -19.59 5.74
N VAL A 71 13.09 -19.56 5.63
CA VAL A 71 12.37 -19.72 4.38
C VAL A 71 12.37 -18.40 3.61
N ILE A 72 12.90 -18.43 2.39
CA ILE A 72 12.93 -17.31 1.45
C ILE A 72 11.69 -17.32 0.56
N SER A 73 11.29 -18.50 0.07
CA SER A 73 10.10 -18.65 -0.76
C SER A 73 9.36 -19.93 -0.41
N GLY A 74 8.02 -19.80 -0.31
CA GLY A 74 7.12 -20.91 0.01
C GLY A 74 6.48 -20.83 1.41
N HIS A 75 6.36 -19.64 2.00
CA HIS A 75 5.75 -19.44 3.33
C HIS A 75 4.34 -20.04 3.43
N ARG A 76 3.48 -19.89 2.41
CA ARG A 76 2.15 -20.53 2.38
C ARG A 76 2.25 -22.06 2.41
N ARG A 77 3.24 -22.64 1.71
CA ARG A 77 3.48 -24.10 1.72
C ARG A 77 4.01 -24.59 3.06
N LEU A 78 4.89 -23.82 3.71
CA LEU A 78 5.35 -24.12 5.06
C LEU A 78 4.16 -24.13 6.04
N HIS A 79 3.32 -23.10 5.99
CA HIS A 79 2.14 -22.97 6.85
C HIS A 79 1.14 -24.13 6.62
N ALA A 80 0.86 -24.45 5.36
CA ALA A 80 -0.01 -25.56 5.01
C ALA A 80 0.56 -26.91 5.48
N ALA A 81 1.87 -27.13 5.36
CA ALA A 81 2.52 -28.35 5.84
C ALA A 81 2.47 -28.49 7.35
N GLN A 82 2.65 -27.41 8.10
CA GLN A 82 2.51 -27.39 9.55
C GLN A 82 1.08 -27.78 9.97
N LYS A 83 0.06 -27.20 9.32
CA LYS A 83 -1.34 -27.55 9.57
C LYS A 83 -1.71 -28.96 9.13
N ALA A 84 -1.09 -29.45 8.06
CA ALA A 84 -1.28 -30.81 7.56
C ALA A 84 -0.56 -31.88 8.40
N GLY A 85 0.29 -31.51 9.36
CA GLY A 85 1.07 -32.44 10.18
C GLY A 85 2.22 -33.11 9.43
N ILE A 86 2.72 -32.51 8.35
CA ILE A 86 3.88 -32.97 7.61
C ILE A 86 5.14 -32.78 8.46
N THR A 87 5.97 -33.81 8.58
CA THR A 87 7.18 -33.78 9.41
C THR A 87 8.42 -33.32 8.66
N GLU A 88 8.49 -33.57 7.34
CA GLU A 88 9.62 -33.21 6.48
C GLU A 88 9.16 -32.56 5.19
N ILE A 89 9.87 -31.52 4.76
CA ILE A 89 9.57 -30.74 3.56
C ILE A 89 10.74 -30.72 2.62
N PRO A 90 10.53 -30.97 1.30
CA PRO A 90 11.60 -30.81 0.31
C PRO A 90 11.96 -29.32 0.17
N ALA A 91 13.25 -29.01 0.32
CA ALA A 91 13.76 -27.65 0.21
C ALA A 91 15.06 -27.56 -0.59
N LEU A 92 15.24 -26.42 -1.27
CA LEU A 92 16.46 -26.05 -1.95
C LEU A 92 17.25 -25.09 -1.06
N ILE A 93 18.45 -25.49 -0.64
CA ILE A 93 19.27 -24.69 0.26
C ILE A 93 20.17 -23.77 -0.57
N TYR A 94 20.07 -22.45 -0.34
CA TYR A 94 20.92 -21.42 -0.91
C TYR A 94 21.72 -20.73 0.18
N ALA A 95 23.03 -20.65 0.00
CA ALA A 95 23.91 -19.91 0.91
C ALA A 95 23.83 -18.41 0.57
N LEU A 96 22.76 -17.75 1.03
CA LEU A 96 22.53 -16.31 0.87
C LEU A 96 22.80 -15.61 2.20
N ASP A 97 23.42 -14.45 2.14
CA ASP A 97 23.43 -13.55 3.29
C ASP A 97 22.03 -12.95 3.53
N ARG A 98 21.86 -12.24 4.65
CA ARG A 98 20.54 -11.70 5.02
C ARG A 98 20.02 -10.69 3.99
N ASP A 99 20.87 -9.84 3.42
CA ASP A 99 20.45 -8.81 2.47
C ASP A 99 20.06 -9.41 1.14
N ALA A 100 20.83 -10.35 0.61
CA ALA A 100 20.47 -11.09 -0.60
C ALA A 100 19.18 -11.91 -0.42
N ALA A 101 18.97 -12.49 0.75
CA ALA A 101 17.75 -13.22 1.08
C ALA A 101 16.54 -12.27 1.16
N ALA A 102 16.67 -11.11 1.79
CA ALA A 102 15.61 -10.08 1.86
C ALA A 102 15.18 -9.63 0.45
N ILE A 103 16.14 -9.35 -0.43
CA ILE A 103 15.84 -9.01 -1.83
C ILE A 103 15.11 -10.16 -2.54
N ALA A 104 15.57 -11.40 -2.38
CA ALA A 104 14.94 -12.58 -2.99
C ALA A 104 13.51 -12.82 -2.47
N VAL A 105 13.24 -12.61 -1.17
CA VAL A 105 11.89 -12.65 -0.58
C VAL A 105 10.98 -11.64 -1.26
N VAL A 106 11.42 -10.39 -1.41
CA VAL A 106 10.60 -9.33 -2.03
C VAL A 106 10.39 -9.63 -3.50
N ASP A 107 11.44 -9.94 -4.27
CA ASP A 107 11.35 -10.16 -5.71
C ASP A 107 10.45 -11.36 -6.07
N SER A 108 10.46 -12.42 -5.26
CA SER A 108 9.59 -13.58 -5.48
C SER A 108 8.10 -13.30 -5.26
N ASN A 109 7.75 -12.19 -4.60
CA ASN A 109 6.38 -11.85 -4.24
C ASN A 109 5.83 -10.60 -4.97
N LEU A 110 6.70 -9.70 -5.47
CA LEU A 110 6.26 -8.47 -6.16
C LEU A 110 5.49 -8.72 -7.46
N HIS A 111 5.54 -9.91 -8.02
CA HIS A 111 4.82 -10.29 -9.25
C HIS A 111 3.44 -10.88 -8.98
N ARG A 112 2.96 -10.90 -7.73
CA ARG A 112 1.59 -11.35 -7.41
C ARG A 112 0.57 -10.33 -7.92
N GLU A 113 -0.56 -10.81 -8.43
CA GLU A 113 -1.63 -9.93 -8.94
C GLU A 113 -2.24 -9.03 -7.86
N HIS A 114 -2.34 -9.55 -6.63
CA HIS A 114 -2.92 -8.82 -5.50
C HIS A 114 -1.92 -8.76 -4.34
N ILE A 115 -1.33 -7.58 -4.13
CA ILE A 115 -0.47 -7.26 -2.99
C ILE A 115 -1.13 -6.10 -2.26
N LEU A 116 -1.31 -6.26 -0.95
CA LEU A 116 -1.90 -5.21 -0.11
C LEU A 116 -0.99 -3.98 -0.02
N PRO A 117 -1.55 -2.77 0.14
CA PRO A 117 -0.76 -1.55 0.34
C PRO A 117 0.26 -1.66 1.47
N SER A 118 -0.14 -2.25 2.61
CA SER A 118 0.75 -2.51 3.74
C SER A 118 1.90 -3.44 3.37
N GLU A 119 1.62 -4.54 2.66
CA GLU A 119 2.63 -5.50 2.22
C GLU A 119 3.65 -4.85 1.27
N LYS A 120 3.19 -4.04 0.31
CA LYS A 120 4.08 -3.27 -0.57
C LYS A 120 4.96 -2.30 0.21
N ALA A 121 4.38 -1.60 1.19
CA ALA A 121 5.10 -0.65 2.04
C ALA A 121 6.30 -1.31 2.74
N PHE A 122 6.04 -2.39 3.45
CA PHE A 122 7.09 -3.11 4.17
C PHE A 122 8.06 -3.85 3.22
N ALA A 123 7.58 -4.38 2.09
CA ALA A 123 8.43 -5.01 1.08
C ALA A 123 9.42 -4.02 0.46
N TYR A 124 8.96 -2.83 0.07
CA TYR A 124 9.84 -1.80 -0.48
C TYR A 124 10.83 -1.27 0.56
N LYS A 125 10.40 -1.10 1.81
CA LYS A 125 11.29 -0.72 2.91
C LYS A 125 12.39 -1.77 3.11
N LEU A 126 12.02 -3.04 3.22
CA LEU A 126 12.94 -4.16 3.39
C LEU A 126 13.97 -4.23 2.25
N LYS A 127 13.51 -4.14 0.99
CA LYS A 127 14.38 -4.17 -0.18
C LYS A 127 15.29 -2.94 -0.24
N MET A 128 14.77 -1.75 0.06
CA MET A 128 15.54 -0.50 0.10
C MET A 128 16.67 -0.58 1.12
N GLU A 129 16.39 -1.08 2.30
CA GLU A 129 17.39 -1.24 3.37
C GLU A 129 18.46 -2.26 2.98
N ALA A 130 18.06 -3.41 2.41
CA ALA A 130 18.99 -4.46 1.97
C ALA A 130 19.94 -3.94 0.87
N LEU A 131 19.42 -3.31 -0.17
CA LEU A 131 20.21 -2.72 -1.24
C LEU A 131 21.13 -1.61 -0.74
N SER A 132 20.66 -0.76 0.19
CA SER A 132 21.48 0.30 0.80
C SER A 132 22.65 -0.27 1.59
N ARG A 133 22.49 -1.42 2.27
CA ARG A 133 23.58 -2.10 2.99
C ARG A 133 24.58 -2.75 2.03
N GLN A 134 24.13 -3.35 0.94
CA GLN A 134 25.00 -3.91 -0.11
C GLN A 134 25.80 -2.81 -0.82
N GLY A 135 25.19 -1.66 -1.16
CA GLY A 135 25.90 -0.54 -1.77
C GLY A 135 27.01 0.04 -0.90
N LYS A 136 26.85 0.04 0.43
CA LYS A 136 27.91 0.48 1.36
C LYS A 136 29.11 -0.46 1.41
N ARG A 137 28.93 -1.73 1.04
CA ARG A 137 30.04 -2.73 1.00
C ARG A 137 30.88 -2.59 -0.27
N THR A 138 30.30 -2.02 -1.35
CA THR A 138 30.95 -1.96 -2.68
C THR A 138 31.57 -0.61 -3.01
N ASP A 139 31.16 0.48 -2.34
CA ASP A 139 31.62 1.82 -2.77
C ASP A 139 31.74 2.80 -1.60
N LEU A 140 32.98 3.10 -1.21
CA LEU A 140 33.34 4.09 -0.18
C LEU A 140 33.32 5.54 -0.72
N THR A 141 32.96 5.78 -1.99
CA THR A 141 33.17 7.06 -2.69
C THR A 141 31.92 7.78 -3.17
N LEU A 142 30.73 7.15 -3.15
CA LEU A 142 29.47 7.80 -3.59
C LEU A 142 28.67 8.37 -2.42
N SER A 143 28.13 9.58 -2.59
CA SER A 143 27.30 10.23 -1.57
C SER A 143 26.05 9.39 -1.27
N GLN A 144 25.69 9.25 -0.01
CA GLN A 144 24.56 8.43 0.46
C GLN A 144 23.20 8.81 -0.19
N VAL A 145 23.05 10.05 -0.64
CA VAL A 145 21.84 10.56 -1.29
C VAL A 145 21.70 10.01 -2.72
N ALA A 146 22.80 10.01 -3.49
CA ALA A 146 22.81 9.50 -4.86
C ALA A 146 22.51 7.99 -4.89
N THR A 147 23.07 7.22 -3.93
CA THR A 147 22.84 5.78 -3.84
C THR A 147 21.36 5.45 -3.51
N LYS A 148 20.72 6.21 -2.60
CA LYS A 148 19.31 6.01 -2.26
C LYS A 148 18.36 6.33 -3.42
N LEU A 149 18.67 7.36 -4.19
CA LEU A 149 17.87 7.77 -5.35
C LEU A 149 17.90 6.69 -6.46
N ASP A 150 19.06 6.08 -6.68
CA ASP A 150 19.22 5.01 -7.66
C ASP A 150 18.47 3.73 -7.23
N THR A 151 18.57 3.37 -5.96
CA THR A 151 17.91 2.20 -5.38
C THR A 151 16.38 2.25 -5.50
N ALA A 152 15.74 3.40 -5.23
CA ALA A 152 14.30 3.54 -5.37
C ALA A 152 13.84 3.42 -6.83
N THR A 153 14.65 3.92 -7.75
CA THR A 153 14.42 3.78 -9.19
C THR A 153 14.53 2.31 -9.63
N GLU A 154 15.50 1.57 -9.10
CA GLU A 154 15.65 0.14 -9.35
C GLU A 154 14.44 -0.66 -8.86
N ILE A 155 13.98 -0.39 -7.64
CA ILE A 155 12.77 -1.03 -7.08
C ILE A 155 11.55 -0.72 -7.95
N GLY A 156 11.34 0.55 -8.32
CA GLY A 156 10.24 0.98 -9.15
C GLY A 156 10.22 0.31 -10.52
N ASN A 157 11.38 0.20 -11.16
CA ASN A 157 11.51 -0.49 -12.46
C ASN A 157 11.14 -1.99 -12.37
N CYS A 158 11.42 -2.65 -11.25
CA CYS A 158 11.06 -4.05 -11.05
C CYS A 158 9.55 -4.24 -10.84
N SER A 159 8.87 -3.27 -10.26
CA SER A 159 7.44 -3.33 -9.92
C SER A 159 6.53 -2.58 -10.90
N GLY A 160 7.09 -1.89 -11.90
CA GLY A 160 6.33 -1.07 -12.85
C GLY A 160 5.84 0.25 -12.24
N GLU A 161 6.44 0.72 -11.14
CA GLU A 161 6.03 1.92 -10.42
C GLU A 161 7.08 3.03 -10.53
N SER A 162 6.67 4.28 -10.33
CA SER A 162 7.60 5.41 -10.30
C SER A 162 8.41 5.40 -8.99
N ARG A 163 9.61 5.99 -9.03
CA ARG A 163 10.44 6.22 -7.85
C ARG A 163 9.66 6.90 -6.71
N ASP A 164 8.87 7.90 -7.04
CA ASP A 164 8.11 8.67 -6.05
C ASP A 164 6.99 7.81 -5.43
N THR A 165 6.39 6.91 -6.21
CA THR A 165 5.42 5.93 -5.71
C THR A 165 6.06 4.96 -4.72
N VAL A 166 7.28 4.48 -4.99
CA VAL A 166 8.05 3.64 -4.06
C VAL A 166 8.26 4.37 -2.72
N TYR A 167 8.67 5.64 -2.74
CA TYR A 167 8.82 6.42 -1.50
C TYR A 167 7.50 6.63 -0.75
N ARG A 168 6.39 6.85 -1.47
CA ARG A 168 5.06 6.95 -0.84
C ARG A 168 4.68 5.66 -0.12
N TYR A 169 4.88 4.49 -0.76
CA TYR A 169 4.64 3.21 -0.08
C TYR A 169 5.54 3.06 1.15
N ILE A 170 6.85 3.31 1.03
CA ILE A 170 7.76 3.23 2.18
C ILE A 170 7.30 4.16 3.31
N ARG A 171 6.78 5.34 2.97
CA ARG A 171 6.27 6.29 3.97
C ARG A 171 5.10 5.71 4.77
N LEU A 172 4.27 4.84 4.19
CA LEU A 172 3.16 4.20 4.91
C LEU A 172 3.61 3.35 6.10
N THR A 173 4.86 2.90 6.15
CA THR A 173 5.38 2.14 7.30
C THR A 173 5.45 2.94 8.60
N TYR A 174 5.13 4.23 8.57
CA TYR A 174 5.00 5.12 9.72
C TYR A 174 3.54 5.33 10.16
N LEU A 175 2.59 4.65 9.52
CA LEU A 175 1.20 4.62 9.98
C LEU A 175 1.03 3.60 11.10
N ILE A 176 0.09 3.90 12.00
CA ILE A 176 -0.37 2.91 12.98
C ILE A 176 -1.04 1.74 12.27
N PRO A 177 -0.99 0.51 12.86
CA PRO A 177 -1.52 -0.71 12.21
C PRO A 177 -2.97 -0.58 11.76
N GLU A 178 -3.82 0.07 12.54
CA GLU A 178 -5.25 0.21 12.27
C GLU A 178 -5.53 1.07 11.04
N LEU A 179 -4.75 2.14 10.81
CA LEU A 179 -4.85 2.95 9.59
C LEU A 179 -4.33 2.19 8.36
N LEU A 180 -3.31 1.35 8.54
CA LEU A 180 -2.84 0.45 7.47
C LEU A 180 -3.91 -0.60 7.11
N ASP A 181 -4.62 -1.14 8.09
CA ASP A 181 -5.71 -2.08 7.84
C ASP A 181 -6.87 -1.40 7.06
N LEU A 182 -7.22 -0.15 7.38
CA LEU A 182 -8.19 0.63 6.58
C LEU A 182 -7.72 0.87 5.14
N MET A 183 -6.42 1.00 4.93
CA MET A 183 -5.86 1.08 3.57
C MET A 183 -5.91 -0.26 2.85
N ASP A 184 -5.61 -1.37 3.53
CA ASP A 184 -5.69 -2.72 2.98
C ASP A 184 -7.13 -3.10 2.60
N GLU A 185 -8.12 -2.56 3.32
CA GLU A 185 -9.55 -2.66 3.01
C GLU A 185 -9.99 -1.71 1.87
N GLY A 186 -9.12 -0.85 1.40
CA GLY A 186 -9.43 0.13 0.34
C GLY A 186 -10.26 1.33 0.79
N LYS A 187 -10.46 1.52 2.10
CA LYS A 187 -11.19 2.67 2.67
C LYS A 187 -10.39 3.97 2.64
N ILE A 188 -9.07 3.87 2.73
CA ILE A 188 -8.12 4.99 2.66
C ILE A 188 -7.24 4.84 1.42
N ALA A 189 -7.19 5.88 0.58
CA ALA A 189 -6.36 5.91 -0.62
C ALA A 189 -4.88 6.16 -0.28
N LEU A 190 -3.96 5.70 -1.16
CA LEU A 190 -2.50 5.83 -0.99
C LEU A 190 -2.04 7.24 -0.63
N MET A 191 -2.55 8.25 -1.34
CA MET A 191 -2.15 9.66 -1.12
C MET A 191 -2.63 10.21 0.23
N VAL A 192 -3.78 9.72 0.70
CA VAL A 192 -4.31 10.07 2.03
C VAL A 192 -3.44 9.43 3.12
N GLY A 193 -3.17 8.13 3.00
CA GLY A 193 -2.29 7.42 3.93
C GLY A 193 -0.88 8.03 3.98
N GLU A 194 -0.31 8.39 2.82
CA GLU A 194 0.98 9.11 2.79
C GLU A 194 0.92 10.42 3.57
N ALA A 195 -0.13 11.22 3.40
CA ALA A 195 -0.27 12.49 4.14
C ALA A 195 -0.41 12.27 5.64
N LEU A 196 -1.22 11.29 6.07
CA LEU A 196 -1.43 10.93 7.48
C LEU A 196 -0.16 10.38 8.14
N SER A 197 0.70 9.70 7.39
CA SER A 197 1.96 9.14 7.91
C SER A 197 2.97 10.19 8.40
N TYR A 198 2.72 11.47 8.17
CA TYR A 198 3.52 12.57 8.70
C TYR A 198 3.08 13.02 10.10
N LEU A 199 1.90 12.60 10.55
CA LEU A 199 1.39 12.84 11.90
C LEU A 199 2.11 11.93 12.90
N GLY A 200 2.14 12.33 14.16
CA GLY A 200 2.56 11.48 15.26
C GLY A 200 1.52 10.41 15.59
N ASP A 201 1.92 9.42 16.40
CA ASP A 201 1.03 8.30 16.73
C ASP A 201 -0.24 8.78 17.46
N GLU A 202 -0.13 9.77 18.36
CA GLU A 202 -1.27 10.33 19.10
C GLU A 202 -2.29 10.97 18.16
N GLU A 203 -1.83 11.77 17.18
CA GLU A 203 -2.71 12.41 16.19
C GLU A 203 -3.29 11.38 15.22
N GLN A 204 -2.55 10.34 14.87
CA GLN A 204 -3.06 9.25 14.04
C GLN A 204 -4.18 8.48 14.74
N TYR A 205 -4.05 8.22 16.05
CA TYR A 205 -5.13 7.62 16.84
C TYR A 205 -6.34 8.56 16.96
N ALA A 206 -6.14 9.88 17.11
CA ALA A 206 -7.23 10.84 17.10
C ALA A 206 -7.98 10.87 15.76
N VAL A 207 -7.24 10.75 14.63
CA VAL A 207 -7.87 10.62 13.30
C VAL A 207 -8.67 9.33 13.22
N LEU A 208 -8.14 8.19 13.70
CA LEU A 208 -8.82 6.91 13.70
C LEU A 208 -10.13 6.97 14.49
N GLU A 209 -10.09 7.51 15.72
CA GLU A 209 -11.26 7.67 16.57
C GLU A 209 -12.37 8.49 15.88
N GLN A 210 -12.01 9.60 15.24
CA GLN A 210 -12.96 10.42 14.49
C GLN A 210 -13.50 9.69 13.25
N CYS A 211 -12.70 8.84 12.60
CA CYS A 211 -13.16 8.01 11.49
C CYS A 211 -14.22 7.00 11.93
N GLU A 212 -14.03 6.37 13.09
CA GLU A 212 -14.96 5.41 13.67
C GLU A 212 -16.24 6.08 14.15
N MET A 213 -16.12 7.22 14.85
CA MET A 213 -17.29 7.98 15.37
C MET A 213 -18.21 8.48 14.26
N ASN A 214 -17.64 8.92 13.13
CA ASN A 214 -18.38 9.57 12.05
C ASN A 214 -18.64 8.63 10.86
N ASP A 215 -18.23 7.38 10.94
CA ASP A 215 -18.26 6.40 9.82
C ASP A 215 -17.73 7.01 8.51
N CYS A 216 -16.62 7.72 8.61
CA CYS A 216 -16.04 8.42 7.48
C CYS A 216 -14.51 8.32 7.49
N THR A 217 -13.88 8.42 6.32
CA THR A 217 -12.42 8.48 6.18
C THR A 217 -12.00 9.86 5.67
N PRO A 218 -10.80 10.37 5.99
CA PRO A 218 -10.33 11.68 5.54
C PRO A 218 -10.29 11.76 4.00
N SER A 219 -10.64 12.91 3.45
CA SER A 219 -10.31 13.25 2.06
C SER A 219 -8.83 13.64 1.96
N TYR A 220 -8.28 13.63 0.74
CA TYR A 220 -6.90 14.06 0.52
C TYR A 220 -6.65 15.51 0.98
N ALA A 221 -7.60 16.42 0.75
CA ALA A 221 -7.49 17.81 1.17
C ALA A 221 -7.43 17.95 2.70
N GLN A 222 -8.28 17.21 3.42
CA GLN A 222 -8.27 17.16 4.88
C GLN A 222 -6.97 16.57 5.43
N ALA A 223 -6.47 15.48 4.85
CA ALA A 223 -5.21 14.88 5.27
C ALA A 223 -4.00 15.81 5.04
N VAL A 224 -3.97 16.55 3.92
CA VAL A 224 -2.94 17.56 3.65
C VAL A 224 -3.02 18.74 4.59
N GLU A 225 -4.23 19.19 4.94
CA GLU A 225 -4.46 20.28 5.92
C GLU A 225 -3.93 19.85 7.30
N MET A 226 -4.31 18.67 7.79
CA MET A 226 -3.80 18.10 9.05
C MET A 226 -2.28 17.96 9.06
N LYS A 227 -1.69 17.42 7.98
CA LYS A 227 -0.23 17.33 7.83
C LYS A 227 0.44 18.68 7.94
N LYS A 228 -0.08 19.72 7.30
CA LYS A 228 0.48 21.07 7.35
C LYS A 228 0.40 21.65 8.76
N MET A 229 -0.77 21.58 9.42
CA MET A 229 -0.95 22.06 10.79
C MET A 229 -0.04 21.33 11.77
N TYR A 230 0.15 20.03 11.60
CA TYR A 230 1.08 19.24 12.40
C TYR A 230 2.54 19.70 12.20
N GLN A 231 2.96 19.95 10.97
CA GLN A 231 4.30 20.47 10.67
C GLN A 231 4.55 21.87 11.23
N ASP A 232 3.50 22.68 11.31
CA ASP A 232 3.52 24.02 11.92
C ASP A 232 3.41 23.97 13.46
N GLY A 233 3.25 22.78 14.05
CA GLY A 233 3.12 22.57 15.50
C GLY A 233 1.80 23.09 16.09
N GLN A 234 0.75 23.18 15.29
CA GLN A 234 -0.54 23.76 15.65
C GLN A 234 -1.70 22.76 15.67
N LEU A 235 -1.49 21.53 15.25
CA LEU A 235 -2.56 20.52 15.17
C LEU A 235 -2.96 20.03 16.56
N THR A 236 -4.24 20.18 16.90
CA THR A 236 -4.84 19.65 18.14
C THR A 236 -5.91 18.59 17.81
N ALA A 237 -6.34 17.81 18.81
CA ALA A 237 -7.42 16.84 18.63
C ALA A 237 -8.76 17.51 18.24
N ASP A 238 -9.01 18.73 18.75
CA ASP A 238 -10.20 19.51 18.40
C ASP A 238 -10.16 19.94 16.92
N ASP A 239 -8.98 20.33 16.40
CA ASP A 239 -8.81 20.67 14.99
C ASP A 239 -9.06 19.44 14.09
N ILE A 240 -8.56 18.26 14.48
CA ILE A 240 -8.81 17.01 13.77
C ILE A 240 -10.32 16.73 13.68
N SER A 241 -11.03 16.87 14.81
CA SER A 241 -12.48 16.67 14.86
C SER A 241 -13.21 17.70 13.98
N GLU A 242 -12.82 18.97 14.01
CA GLU A 242 -13.40 20.01 13.17
C GLU A 242 -13.16 19.75 11.68
N ILE A 243 -11.93 19.43 11.29
CA ILE A 243 -11.56 19.15 9.90
C ILE A 243 -12.35 17.96 9.35
N LEU A 244 -12.49 16.88 10.12
CA LEU A 244 -13.17 15.65 9.68
C LEU A 244 -14.69 15.80 9.68
N SER A 245 -15.26 16.68 10.51
CA SER A 245 -16.71 16.98 10.52
C SER A 245 -17.16 17.84 9.33
N ARG A 246 -16.25 18.50 8.62
CA ARG A 246 -16.58 19.33 7.45
C ARG A 246 -17.07 18.46 6.29
N GLU A 247 -18.15 18.91 5.62
CA GLU A 247 -18.64 18.27 4.39
C GLU A 247 -17.54 18.15 3.34
N LYS A 248 -17.32 16.93 2.87
CA LYS A 248 -16.36 16.67 1.78
C LYS A 248 -16.86 17.32 0.48
N ALA A 249 -15.95 17.88 -0.30
CA ALA A 249 -16.28 18.49 -1.59
C ALA A 249 -17.06 17.53 -2.53
N ASN A 250 -16.86 16.22 -2.41
CA ASN A 250 -17.55 15.19 -3.18
C ASN A 250 -18.99 14.90 -2.69
N GLN A 251 -19.34 15.32 -1.47
CA GLN A 251 -20.70 15.13 -0.89
C GLN A 251 -21.62 16.30 -1.20
N ARG A 252 -21.09 17.42 -1.71
CA ARG A 252 -21.92 18.53 -2.19
C ARG A 252 -22.64 18.11 -3.45
N GLU A 253 -23.94 18.14 -3.42
CA GLU A 253 -24.74 17.95 -4.64
C GLU A 253 -24.37 19.05 -5.64
N THR A 254 -23.73 18.64 -6.73
CA THR A 254 -23.35 19.56 -7.81
C THR A 254 -24.07 19.16 -9.09
N ILE A 255 -24.80 20.10 -9.67
CA ILE A 255 -25.41 19.92 -10.99
C ILE A 255 -24.43 20.46 -12.03
N LYS A 256 -23.85 19.57 -12.83
CA LYS A 256 -22.97 19.96 -13.95
C LYS A 256 -23.82 20.27 -15.18
N ILE A 257 -23.96 21.57 -15.52
CA ILE A 257 -24.64 22.00 -16.74
C ILE A 257 -23.59 22.39 -17.78
N PRO A 258 -23.58 21.80 -18.98
CA PRO A 258 -22.65 22.20 -20.03
C PRO A 258 -22.80 23.69 -20.35
N THR A 259 -21.72 24.43 -20.26
CA THR A 259 -21.68 25.89 -20.46
C THR A 259 -22.27 26.31 -21.81
N GLU A 260 -22.10 25.49 -22.85
CA GLU A 260 -22.67 25.73 -24.19
C GLU A 260 -24.19 25.84 -24.19
N LYS A 261 -24.88 25.08 -23.34
CA LYS A 261 -26.35 25.13 -23.22
C LYS A 261 -26.82 26.45 -22.62
N ILE A 262 -26.03 27.02 -21.69
CA ILE A 262 -26.40 28.26 -21.02
C ILE A 262 -25.99 29.48 -21.86
N ARG A 263 -24.89 29.39 -22.62
CA ARG A 263 -24.40 30.47 -23.51
C ARG A 263 -25.41 30.89 -24.57
N LYS A 264 -26.39 30.04 -24.92
CA LYS A 264 -27.52 30.43 -25.78
C LYS A 264 -28.35 31.59 -25.20
N TYR A 265 -28.36 31.73 -23.87
CA TYR A 265 -29.15 32.73 -23.16
C TYR A 265 -28.31 33.87 -22.63
N ALA A 266 -26.99 33.68 -22.46
CA ALA A 266 -26.03 34.67 -21.99
C ALA A 266 -24.69 34.54 -22.75
N PRO A 267 -24.61 34.92 -24.03
CA PRO A 267 -23.50 34.61 -24.94
C PRO A 267 -22.16 35.22 -24.53
N ASN A 268 -22.16 36.39 -23.88
CA ASN A 268 -20.94 37.14 -23.52
C ASN A 268 -20.62 37.10 -22.02
N ALA A 269 -21.25 36.25 -21.25
CA ALA A 269 -21.06 36.16 -19.81
C ALA A 269 -19.83 35.31 -19.45
N ASP A 270 -19.03 35.77 -18.46
CA ASP A 270 -17.99 34.96 -17.85
C ASP A 270 -18.60 33.88 -16.89
N ALA A 271 -17.77 33.01 -16.31
CA ALA A 271 -18.22 31.89 -15.49
C ALA A 271 -19.05 32.37 -14.28
N LYS A 272 -18.64 33.46 -13.62
CA LYS A 272 -19.33 34.04 -12.46
C LYS A 272 -20.64 34.70 -12.82
N GLN A 273 -20.66 35.37 -13.97
CA GLN A 273 -21.87 35.99 -14.51
C GLN A 273 -22.89 34.93 -15.00
N LEU A 274 -22.43 33.78 -15.49
CA LEU A 274 -23.30 32.66 -15.86
C LEU A 274 -23.97 32.06 -14.62
N GLU A 275 -23.25 31.91 -13.53
CA GLU A 275 -23.79 31.42 -12.25
C GLU A 275 -24.90 32.37 -11.73
N ASP A 276 -24.61 33.66 -11.66
CA ASP A 276 -25.57 34.69 -11.23
C ASP A 276 -26.80 34.75 -12.17
N PHE A 277 -26.60 34.58 -13.47
CA PHE A 277 -27.68 34.48 -14.47
C PHE A 277 -28.57 33.28 -14.20
N ILE A 278 -28.01 32.10 -13.91
CA ILE A 278 -28.79 30.88 -13.60
C ILE A 278 -29.62 31.08 -12.35
N LEU A 279 -29.01 31.61 -11.27
CA LEU A 279 -29.72 31.86 -10.01
C LEU A 279 -30.90 32.79 -10.22
N LYS A 280 -30.72 33.91 -10.94
CA LYS A 280 -31.79 34.86 -11.25
C LYS A 280 -32.90 34.24 -12.13
N ALA A 281 -32.50 33.41 -13.11
CA ALA A 281 -33.47 32.71 -13.94
C ALA A 281 -34.31 31.72 -13.13
N CYS A 282 -33.71 30.98 -12.20
CA CYS A 282 -34.42 30.08 -11.31
C CYS A 282 -35.37 30.81 -10.38
N GLU A 283 -34.97 31.95 -9.81
CA GLU A 283 -35.86 32.79 -8.98
C GLU A 283 -37.07 33.33 -9.79
N TYR A 284 -36.83 33.79 -11.00
CA TYR A 284 -37.88 34.29 -11.87
C TYR A 284 -38.86 33.17 -12.20
N TYR A 285 -38.36 32.00 -12.57
CA TYR A 285 -39.21 30.83 -12.90
C TYR A 285 -40.02 30.34 -11.70
N ARG A 286 -39.43 30.34 -10.49
CA ARG A 286 -40.16 30.03 -9.26
C ARG A 286 -41.32 31.01 -9.03
N LYS A 287 -41.07 32.32 -9.18
CA LYS A 287 -42.11 33.34 -9.06
C LYS A 287 -43.21 33.17 -10.12
N PHE A 288 -42.84 32.77 -11.33
CA PHE A 288 -43.80 32.48 -12.40
C PHE A 288 -44.69 31.27 -12.05
N LEU A 289 -44.12 30.18 -11.57
CA LEU A 289 -44.89 28.99 -11.16
C LEU A 289 -45.87 29.30 -10.03
N ILE A 290 -45.46 30.08 -9.03
CA ILE A 290 -46.35 30.50 -7.93
C ILE A 290 -47.52 31.32 -8.47
N ARG A 291 -47.31 32.22 -9.44
CA ARG A 291 -48.38 33.01 -10.05
C ARG A 291 -49.30 32.16 -10.89
N GLN A 292 -48.79 31.14 -11.59
CA GLN A 292 -49.64 30.17 -12.32
C GLN A 292 -50.54 29.41 -11.36
N ARG A 293 -50.00 28.83 -10.31
CA ARG A 293 -50.75 28.05 -9.32
C ARG A 293 -51.88 28.88 -8.69
N ASN A 294 -51.59 30.13 -8.32
CA ASN A 294 -52.59 31.05 -7.76
C ASN A 294 -53.66 31.49 -8.80
N ARG A 295 -53.43 31.30 -10.10
CA ARG A 295 -54.43 31.50 -11.15
C ARG A 295 -55.35 30.31 -11.32
N ASP A 296 -54.79 29.10 -11.20
CA ASP A 296 -55.54 27.85 -11.39
C ASP A 296 -56.40 27.50 -10.17
N GLU A 297 -56.13 28.14 -9.01
CA GLU A 297 -56.88 28.03 -7.76
C GLU A 297 -57.99 29.12 -7.63
N ARG A 298 -58.20 30.00 -8.64
CA ARG A 298 -59.27 30.99 -8.74
C ARG A 298 -60.25 30.63 -9.84
#